data_65b85f7a1deb02d5385a1ef0589df08a
#
_entry.id   65b85f7a1deb02d5385a1ef0589df08a
#
_cell.length_a   1.000
_cell.length_b   1.000
_cell.length_c   1.000
_cell.angle_alpha   90.00
_cell.angle_beta   90.00
_cell.angle_gamma   90.00
#
_symmetry.space_group_name_H-M   'P 1'
#
loop_
_entity.id
_entity.type
_entity.pdbx_description
1 polymer ?
#
loop_
_entity_poly.entity_id
_entity_poly.type
_entity_poly.pdbx_seq_one_letter_code
_entity_poly.pdbx_strand_id
1 'polypeptide(L)'
;IQPLPAALKERSPWIRWLNREELTRLADPTIGSRVPHTAVAVLSRALKTGPVLLSIPQDGIAQTLSCAACHRQARCGKCTGPLEMVPGVSQPRCRWCAAAAVNWTCPHCHGDRMRVVRVGAAGTVQELRGLFRNIPMVVSSPHQPQGVIADIADAPMLVVATPGAEPRVRADDGGVGAYRAVAILDAWTSLYSPGIDARIDALDSWMRAIQWCAPRSTGGQAMLIGEADPLVAQSLMTWNARLLASKELEERAQTGLPPVFASACVWGSRPAVRTMLQGAGLLAGGDWALLDTQF
;
A
#
# COMPACT_ATOMS: atom_id res chain seq x y z
N ILE A 1 -23.63 5.39 -15.90
CA ILE A 1 -22.96 5.68 -17.17
C ILE A 1 -21.49 5.32 -16.98
N GLN A 2 -20.99 4.34 -17.74
CA GLN A 2 -19.56 3.99 -17.72
C GLN A 2 -18.87 4.73 -18.86
N PRO A 3 -17.72 5.37 -18.61
CA PRO A 3 -16.92 5.93 -19.69
C PRO A 3 -16.41 4.82 -20.59
N LEU A 4 -16.31 5.10 -21.88
CA LEU A 4 -15.74 4.18 -22.85
C LEU A 4 -14.28 3.84 -22.47
N PRO A 5 -13.83 2.59 -22.65
CA PRO A 5 -12.45 2.20 -22.32
C PRO A 5 -11.38 3.08 -22.97
N ALA A 6 -11.62 3.56 -24.19
CA ALA A 6 -10.73 4.49 -24.87
C ALA A 6 -10.60 5.84 -24.11
N ALA A 7 -11.72 6.41 -23.67
CA ALA A 7 -11.70 7.68 -22.92
C ALA A 7 -11.02 7.53 -21.55
N LEU A 8 -11.21 6.38 -20.87
CA LEU A 8 -10.48 6.07 -19.65
C LEU A 8 -8.97 5.98 -19.92
N LYS A 9 -8.60 5.31 -21.01
CA LYS A 9 -7.19 5.14 -21.38
C LYS A 9 -6.52 6.47 -21.71
N GLU A 10 -7.20 7.41 -22.32
CA GLU A 10 -6.65 8.74 -22.62
C GLU A 10 -6.51 9.63 -21.37
N ARG A 11 -7.47 9.57 -20.46
CA ARG A 11 -7.52 10.40 -19.25
C ARG A 11 -6.71 9.85 -18.08
N SER A 12 -6.41 8.54 -18.06
CA SER A 12 -5.55 7.95 -17.02
C SER A 12 -4.07 8.18 -17.35
N PRO A 13 -3.19 8.26 -16.35
CA PRO A 13 -1.75 8.27 -16.58
C PRO A 13 -1.26 6.94 -17.17
N TRP A 14 -0.02 6.90 -17.61
CA TRP A 14 0.65 5.63 -17.90
C TRP A 14 1.06 4.97 -16.59
N ILE A 15 0.41 3.84 -16.23
CA ILE A 15 0.67 3.12 -14.99
C ILE A 15 1.61 1.95 -15.24
N ARG A 16 2.67 1.83 -14.44
CA ARG A 16 3.64 0.74 -14.47
C ARG A 16 3.73 0.08 -13.10
N TRP A 17 3.80 -1.23 -13.08
CA TRP A 17 4.08 -1.99 -11.86
C TRP A 17 5.56 -2.35 -11.83
N LEU A 18 6.31 -1.75 -10.93
CA LEU A 18 7.74 -1.98 -10.70
C LEU A 18 7.93 -3.01 -9.59
N ASN A 19 7.59 -4.25 -9.86
CA ASN A 19 7.90 -5.40 -9.03
C ASN A 19 9.30 -5.93 -9.36
N ARG A 20 9.75 -6.94 -8.61
CA ARG A 20 11.08 -7.55 -8.82
C ARG A 20 11.28 -8.09 -10.24
N GLU A 21 10.27 -8.74 -10.81
CA GLU A 21 10.32 -9.31 -12.15
C GLU A 21 10.52 -8.21 -13.21
N GLU A 22 9.72 -7.16 -13.16
CA GLU A 22 9.84 -6.02 -14.06
C GLU A 22 11.19 -5.30 -13.91
N LEU A 23 11.66 -5.09 -12.67
CA LEU A 23 12.97 -4.50 -12.42
C LEU A 23 14.12 -5.37 -12.95
N THR A 24 13.98 -6.70 -12.87
CA THR A 24 14.95 -7.64 -13.47
C THR A 24 14.93 -7.52 -15.00
N ARG A 25 13.74 -7.47 -15.60
CA ARG A 25 13.57 -7.29 -17.06
C ARG A 25 14.17 -5.96 -17.55
N LEU A 26 14.10 -4.93 -16.74
CA LEU A 26 14.67 -3.60 -17.01
C LEU A 26 16.17 -3.50 -16.70
N ALA A 27 16.77 -4.55 -16.17
CA ALA A 27 18.15 -4.54 -15.67
C ALA A 27 18.43 -3.39 -14.67
N ASP A 28 17.46 -3.10 -13.80
CA ASP A 28 17.59 -2.04 -12.79
C ASP A 28 18.75 -2.38 -11.83
N PRO A 29 19.75 -1.50 -11.66
CA PRO A 29 20.93 -1.78 -10.83
C PRO A 29 20.62 -1.82 -9.32
N THR A 30 19.41 -1.38 -8.94
CA THR A 30 19.00 -1.23 -7.53
C THR A 30 17.83 -2.15 -7.15
N ILE A 31 17.75 -3.33 -7.75
CA ILE A 31 16.73 -4.33 -7.40
C ILE A 31 16.76 -4.61 -5.89
N GLY A 32 15.60 -4.45 -5.24
CA GLY A 32 15.47 -4.59 -3.78
C GLY A 32 15.65 -3.29 -2.99
N SER A 33 15.98 -2.18 -3.66
CA SER A 33 15.81 -0.84 -3.07
C SER A 33 14.33 -0.50 -2.97
N ARG A 34 13.99 0.26 -1.94
CA ARG A 34 12.61 0.74 -1.72
C ARG A 34 12.16 1.68 -2.84
N VAL A 35 13.07 2.55 -3.30
CA VAL A 35 12.87 3.40 -4.48
C VAL A 35 13.91 3.00 -5.52
N PRO A 36 13.55 2.18 -6.54
CA PRO A 36 14.49 1.70 -7.54
C PRO A 36 14.93 2.82 -8.49
N HIS A 37 16.10 2.63 -9.12
CA HIS A 37 16.68 3.61 -10.04
C HIS A 37 15.72 3.99 -11.18
N THR A 38 15.01 3.02 -11.71
CA THR A 38 13.95 3.26 -12.72
C THR A 38 12.91 4.27 -12.25
N ALA A 39 12.47 4.15 -10.99
CA ALA A 39 11.52 5.11 -10.40
C ALA A 39 12.16 6.47 -10.20
N VAL A 40 13.39 6.53 -9.67
CA VAL A 40 14.14 7.79 -9.49
C VAL A 40 14.27 8.54 -10.82
N ALA A 41 14.58 7.84 -11.92
CA ALA A 41 14.72 8.45 -13.24
C ALA A 41 13.40 9.07 -13.75
N VAL A 42 12.27 8.37 -13.55
CA VAL A 42 10.94 8.90 -13.92
C VAL A 42 10.59 10.13 -13.09
N LEU A 43 10.73 10.02 -11.77
CA LEU A 43 10.40 11.10 -10.84
C LEU A 43 11.28 12.34 -11.07
N SER A 44 12.60 12.16 -11.28
CA SER A 44 13.53 13.25 -11.57
C SER A 44 13.20 13.98 -12.89
N ARG A 45 12.70 13.25 -13.88
CA ARG A 45 12.24 13.87 -15.14
C ARG A 45 10.97 14.69 -14.92
N ALA A 46 10.01 14.14 -14.19
CA ALA A 46 8.75 14.80 -13.87
C ALA A 46 8.94 16.07 -13.03
N LEU A 47 9.86 16.03 -12.06
CA LEU A 47 10.23 17.17 -11.21
C LEU A 47 10.81 18.36 -11.98
N LYS A 48 11.20 18.20 -13.24
CA LYS A 48 11.65 19.34 -14.06
C LYS A 48 10.49 20.23 -14.50
N THR A 49 9.27 19.72 -14.51
CA THR A 49 8.10 20.40 -15.07
C THR A 49 6.98 20.65 -14.07
N GLY A 50 7.06 20.11 -12.86
CA GLY A 50 6.04 20.32 -11.84
C GLY A 50 6.12 19.34 -10.67
N PRO A 51 5.08 19.30 -9.83
CA PRO A 51 5.08 18.53 -8.61
C PRO A 51 4.96 17.02 -8.87
N VAL A 52 5.51 16.22 -7.95
CA VAL A 52 5.49 14.77 -7.95
C VAL A 52 4.95 14.28 -6.62
N LEU A 53 4.05 13.29 -6.64
CA LEU A 53 3.46 12.66 -5.46
C LEU A 53 4.06 11.29 -5.20
N LEU A 54 4.49 11.07 -3.95
CA LEU A 54 4.76 9.74 -3.42
C LEU A 54 3.72 9.41 -2.36
N SER A 55 2.86 8.46 -2.67
CA SER A 55 1.88 7.92 -1.73
C SER A 55 2.53 6.81 -0.92
N ILE A 56 2.45 6.91 0.40
CA ILE A 56 2.99 5.93 1.36
C ILE A 56 1.85 5.32 2.17
N PRO A 57 1.90 4.03 2.51
CA PRO A 57 0.73 3.32 3.06
C PRO A 57 0.31 3.80 4.45
N GLN A 58 1.22 4.38 5.24
CA GLN A 58 0.92 4.80 6.60
C GLN A 58 1.90 5.83 7.14
N ASP A 59 1.45 6.54 8.15
CA ASP A 59 2.27 7.43 8.98
C ASP A 59 3.07 6.68 10.04
N GLY A 60 4.06 7.38 10.61
CA GLY A 60 4.89 6.83 11.67
C GLY A 60 6.12 6.08 11.15
N ILE A 61 6.73 5.30 12.02
CA ILE A 61 7.88 4.44 11.68
C ILE A 61 7.46 3.00 11.98
N ALA A 62 6.92 2.31 10.99
CA ALA A 62 6.80 0.87 11.08
C ALA A 62 8.17 0.24 10.79
N GLN A 63 8.70 -0.49 11.76
CA GLN A 63 9.94 -1.22 11.61
C GLN A 63 9.62 -2.64 11.13
N THR A 64 9.31 -2.77 9.87
CA THR A 64 9.16 -4.09 9.27
C THR A 64 10.52 -4.70 8.95
N LEU A 65 10.56 -6.01 8.81
CA LEU A 65 11.81 -6.75 8.62
C LEU A 65 11.86 -7.38 7.23
N SER A 66 13.03 -7.34 6.63
CA SER A 66 13.34 -8.06 5.39
C SER A 66 14.60 -8.89 5.57
N CYS A 67 14.75 -9.93 4.74
CA CYS A 67 15.99 -10.68 4.65
C CYS A 67 17.15 -9.76 4.22
N ALA A 68 18.27 -9.82 4.93
CA ALA A 68 19.43 -9.00 4.61
C ALA A 68 20.10 -9.42 3.28
N ALA A 69 19.96 -10.68 2.87
CA ALA A 69 20.58 -11.21 1.66
C ALA A 69 19.72 -11.01 0.40
N CYS A 70 18.45 -11.45 0.41
CA CYS A 70 17.60 -11.39 -0.78
C CYS A 70 16.58 -10.25 -0.78
N HIS A 71 16.54 -9.45 0.27
CA HIS A 71 15.67 -8.29 0.45
C HIS A 71 14.16 -8.59 0.44
N ARG A 72 13.74 -9.85 0.41
CA ARG A 72 12.34 -10.22 0.57
C ARG A 72 11.90 -10.02 2.00
N GLN A 73 10.62 -9.75 2.19
CA GLN A 73 10.05 -9.56 3.53
C GLN A 73 10.28 -10.78 4.41
N ALA A 74 10.70 -10.56 5.65
CA ALA A 74 10.85 -11.60 6.65
C ALA A 74 9.47 -12.07 7.10
N ARG A 75 9.24 -13.38 7.04
CA ARG A 75 7.98 -14.03 7.36
C ARG A 75 8.09 -14.92 8.58
N CYS A 76 7.00 -15.01 9.33
CA CYS A 76 6.87 -15.91 10.47
C CYS A 76 6.87 -17.37 10.02
N GLY A 77 7.64 -18.22 10.71
CA GLY A 77 7.65 -19.65 10.44
C GLY A 77 6.37 -20.39 10.87
N LYS A 78 5.49 -19.77 11.71
CA LYS A 78 4.24 -20.39 12.16
C LYS A 78 3.03 -20.05 11.27
N CYS A 79 2.84 -18.77 10.94
CA CYS A 79 1.62 -18.31 10.26
C CYS A 79 1.92 -17.53 8.98
N THR A 80 3.17 -17.48 8.55
CA THR A 80 3.64 -16.72 7.37
C THR A 80 3.40 -15.20 7.41
N GLY A 81 2.89 -14.66 8.52
CA GLY A 81 2.68 -13.23 8.72
C GLY A 81 3.99 -12.43 8.72
N PRO A 82 3.92 -11.11 8.54
CA PRO A 82 5.09 -10.25 8.51
C PRO A 82 5.76 -10.16 9.87
N LEU A 83 7.09 -10.11 9.87
CA LEU A 83 7.87 -9.86 11.08
C LEU A 83 8.17 -8.37 11.23
N GLU A 84 8.13 -7.89 12.47
CA GLU A 84 8.41 -6.51 12.83
C GLU A 84 9.30 -6.42 14.08
N MET A 85 9.98 -5.28 14.22
CA MET A 85 10.63 -4.89 15.46
C MET A 85 9.70 -3.98 16.24
N VAL A 86 9.40 -4.37 17.48
CA VAL A 86 8.61 -3.53 18.39
C VAL A 86 9.59 -2.71 19.26
N PRO A 87 9.40 -1.39 19.40
CA PRO A 87 10.24 -0.59 20.28
C PRO A 87 10.31 -1.18 21.70
N GLY A 88 11.52 -1.27 22.26
CA GLY A 88 11.75 -1.83 23.60
C GLY A 88 11.79 -3.36 23.66
N VAL A 89 11.60 -4.06 22.55
CA VAL A 89 11.70 -5.53 22.48
C VAL A 89 12.91 -5.92 21.65
N SER A 90 13.79 -6.75 22.22
CA SER A 90 15.05 -7.16 21.55
C SER A 90 14.85 -8.19 20.44
N GLN A 91 13.74 -8.91 20.44
CA GLN A 91 13.46 -9.96 19.48
C GLN A 91 12.36 -9.58 18.48
N PRO A 92 12.52 -9.87 17.18
CA PRO A 92 11.46 -9.71 16.21
C PRO A 92 10.23 -10.53 16.58
N ARG A 93 9.04 -9.99 16.29
CA ARG A 93 7.76 -10.66 16.50
C ARG A 93 6.93 -10.68 15.23
N CYS A 94 6.06 -11.66 15.15
CA CYS A 94 5.07 -11.71 14.09
C CYS A 94 3.93 -10.73 14.39
N ARG A 95 3.59 -9.89 13.42
CA ARG A 95 2.48 -8.93 13.53
C ARG A 95 1.10 -9.61 13.65
N TRP A 96 0.95 -10.83 13.10
CA TRP A 96 -0.34 -11.54 13.12
C TRP A 96 -0.53 -12.41 14.37
N CYS A 97 0.46 -13.26 14.68
CA CYS A 97 0.32 -14.24 15.77
C CYS A 97 1.18 -13.94 17.00
N ALA A 98 1.85 -12.79 17.03
CA ALA A 98 2.74 -12.33 18.10
C ALA A 98 3.92 -13.29 18.43
N ALA A 99 4.10 -14.38 17.69
CA ALA A 99 5.20 -15.32 17.92
C ALA A 99 6.56 -14.64 17.75
N ALA A 100 7.48 -14.88 18.69
CA ALA A 100 8.86 -14.43 18.57
C ALA A 100 9.58 -15.19 17.43
N ALA A 101 10.35 -14.47 16.64
CA ALA A 101 11.14 -15.05 15.54
C ALA A 101 12.53 -15.48 16.05
N VAL A 102 12.55 -16.55 16.82
CA VAL A 102 13.80 -17.16 17.29
C VAL A 102 14.41 -18.01 16.19
N ASN A 103 15.71 -17.89 15.96
CA ASN A 103 16.47 -18.67 14.93
C ASN A 103 15.80 -18.63 13.54
N TRP A 104 15.33 -17.44 13.16
CA TRP A 104 14.69 -17.27 11.87
C TRP A 104 15.63 -17.50 10.70
N THR A 105 15.12 -18.20 9.69
CA THR A 105 15.77 -18.37 8.39
C THR A 105 14.83 -17.94 7.27
N CYS A 106 15.41 -17.33 6.24
CA CYS A 106 14.63 -16.87 5.08
C CYS A 106 14.11 -18.09 4.28
N PRO A 107 12.81 -18.20 4.03
CA PRO A 107 12.25 -19.32 3.27
C PRO A 107 12.67 -19.34 1.79
N HIS A 108 13.29 -18.27 1.28
CA HIS A 108 13.66 -18.14 -0.13
C HIS A 108 15.16 -18.36 -0.40
N CYS A 109 16.03 -17.86 0.47
CA CYS A 109 17.49 -17.92 0.25
C CYS A 109 18.24 -18.52 1.42
N HIS A 110 17.52 -18.97 2.46
CA HIS A 110 18.06 -19.57 3.67
C HIS A 110 19.03 -18.68 4.47
N GLY A 111 19.11 -17.40 4.18
CA GLY A 111 19.86 -16.42 4.98
C GLY A 111 19.23 -16.26 6.37
N ASP A 112 20.06 -16.07 7.38
CA ASP A 112 19.69 -16.04 8.80
C ASP A 112 19.63 -14.62 9.39
N ARG A 113 19.97 -13.60 8.60
CA ARG A 113 19.97 -12.20 9.05
C ARG A 113 18.82 -11.40 8.49
N MET A 114 18.22 -10.59 9.36
CA MET A 114 17.20 -9.62 8.99
C MET A 114 17.77 -8.21 9.00
N ARG A 115 17.18 -7.35 8.16
CA ARG A 115 17.40 -5.90 8.21
C ARG A 115 16.09 -5.20 8.48
N VAL A 116 16.13 -4.10 9.20
CA VAL A 116 14.99 -3.23 9.44
C VAL A 116 14.73 -2.42 8.17
N VAL A 117 13.49 -2.47 7.67
CA VAL A 117 12.97 -1.57 6.65
C VAL A 117 12.04 -0.59 7.35
N ARG A 118 12.42 0.66 7.39
CA ARG A 118 11.58 1.72 7.97
C ARG A 118 10.57 2.15 6.93
N VAL A 119 9.31 1.84 7.19
CA VAL A 119 8.17 2.28 6.37
C VAL A 119 7.47 3.38 7.12
N GLY A 120 7.14 4.47 6.44
CA GLY A 120 6.46 5.62 7.04
C GLY A 120 7.07 6.96 6.63
N ALA A 121 6.38 8.05 6.96
CA ALA A 121 6.70 9.39 6.44
C ALA A 121 8.13 9.85 6.76
N ALA A 122 8.56 9.76 8.01
CA ALA A 122 9.87 10.27 8.42
C ALA A 122 11.04 9.52 7.76
N GLY A 123 10.97 8.18 7.73
CA GLY A 123 11.99 7.35 7.06
C GLY A 123 12.04 7.59 5.56
N THR A 124 10.87 7.78 4.93
CA THR A 124 10.74 8.08 3.52
C THR A 124 11.38 9.42 3.17
N VAL A 125 11.08 10.47 3.93
CA VAL A 125 11.66 11.81 3.71
C VAL A 125 13.19 11.78 3.80
N GLN A 126 13.74 11.08 4.78
CA GLN A 126 15.20 10.98 4.92
C GLN A 126 15.85 10.28 3.73
N GLU A 127 15.26 9.18 3.26
CA GLU A 127 15.73 8.45 2.08
C GLU A 127 15.64 9.31 0.81
N LEU A 128 14.50 9.96 0.60
CA LEU A 128 14.24 10.78 -0.57
C LEU A 128 15.14 12.03 -0.64
N ARG A 129 15.49 12.63 0.50
CA ARG A 129 16.47 13.75 0.55
C ARG A 129 17.84 13.34 0.02
N GLY A 130 18.22 12.07 0.22
CA GLY A 130 19.45 11.51 -0.34
C GLY A 130 19.38 11.34 -1.87
N LEU A 131 18.22 10.99 -2.39
CA LEU A 131 17.99 10.73 -3.81
C LEU A 131 17.69 12.00 -4.62
N PHE A 132 16.94 12.96 -4.04
CA PHE A 132 16.48 14.21 -4.69
C PHE A 132 17.04 15.43 -3.97
N ARG A 133 18.32 15.72 -4.23
CA ARG A 133 19.00 16.86 -3.62
C ARG A 133 18.44 18.17 -4.14
N ASN A 134 18.30 19.18 -3.26
CA ASN A 134 17.84 20.53 -3.58
C ASN A 134 16.40 20.62 -4.14
N ILE A 135 15.58 19.57 -4.00
CA ILE A 135 14.17 19.63 -4.36
C ILE A 135 13.36 19.96 -3.09
N PRO A 136 12.49 20.99 -3.13
CA PRO A 136 11.55 21.23 -2.04
C PRO A 136 10.70 19.99 -1.74
N MET A 137 10.51 19.70 -0.45
CA MET A 137 9.81 18.48 -0.03
C MET A 137 8.74 18.84 0.99
N VAL A 138 7.54 18.34 0.75
CA VAL A 138 6.35 18.55 1.57
C VAL A 138 5.84 17.20 2.05
N VAL A 139 5.45 17.13 3.32
CA VAL A 139 4.82 15.93 3.90
C VAL A 139 3.40 16.27 4.33
N SER A 140 2.43 15.54 3.83
CA SER A 140 1.01 15.74 4.14
C SER A 140 0.45 14.47 4.77
N SER A 141 0.03 14.57 6.03
CA SER A 141 -0.51 13.46 6.79
C SER A 141 -1.17 13.96 8.08
N PRO A 142 -2.22 13.30 8.59
CA PRO A 142 -2.90 13.69 9.82
C PRO A 142 -1.99 13.75 11.06
N HIS A 143 -0.91 12.96 11.09
CA HIS A 143 -0.03 12.84 12.25
C HIS A 143 1.25 13.69 12.14
N GLN A 144 1.39 14.49 11.09
CA GLN A 144 2.49 15.44 10.97
C GLN A 144 2.17 16.76 11.71
N PRO A 145 3.18 17.50 12.18
CA PRO A 145 2.94 18.77 12.85
C PRO A 145 2.13 19.79 12.04
N GLN A 146 2.27 19.74 10.70
CA GLN A 146 1.52 20.61 9.79
C GLN A 146 0.13 20.04 9.45
N GLY A 147 -0.15 18.79 9.86
CA GLY A 147 -1.39 18.09 9.51
C GLY A 147 -1.52 17.78 8.02
N VAL A 148 -2.76 17.68 7.57
CA VAL A 148 -3.11 17.49 6.16
C VAL A 148 -3.02 18.82 5.42
N ILE A 149 -2.24 18.85 4.35
CA ILE A 149 -2.08 20.03 3.50
C ILE A 149 -3.13 19.94 2.40
N ALA A 150 -3.98 20.96 2.29
CA ALA A 150 -5.08 20.94 1.34
C ALA A 150 -4.62 21.18 -0.11
N ASP A 151 -3.72 22.15 -0.31
CA ASP A 151 -3.31 22.58 -1.64
C ASP A 151 -1.81 22.87 -1.69
N ILE A 152 -1.21 22.69 -2.88
CA ILE A 152 0.16 23.07 -3.21
C ILE A 152 0.20 23.83 -4.53
N ALA A 153 1.26 24.61 -4.78
CA ALA A 153 1.51 25.25 -6.05
C ALA A 153 1.89 24.23 -7.16
N ASP A 154 1.58 24.56 -8.41
CA ASP A 154 2.05 23.82 -9.58
C ASP A 154 3.53 24.16 -9.89
N ALA A 155 4.42 23.72 -9.01
CA ALA A 155 5.85 23.98 -9.08
C ALA A 155 6.66 22.71 -8.78
N PRO A 156 7.92 22.62 -9.24
CA PRO A 156 8.80 21.50 -8.94
C PRO A 156 8.95 21.26 -7.44
N MET A 157 8.30 20.26 -6.93
CA MET A 157 8.39 19.82 -5.54
C MET A 157 8.03 18.34 -5.41
N LEU A 158 8.51 17.73 -4.35
CA LEU A 158 8.24 16.35 -4.00
C LEU A 158 7.28 16.30 -2.82
N VAL A 159 6.11 15.73 -3.03
CA VAL A 159 5.07 15.57 -2.03
C VAL A 159 5.07 14.13 -1.53
N VAL A 160 5.15 13.93 -0.24
CA VAL A 160 4.95 12.63 0.43
C VAL A 160 3.62 12.70 1.16
N ALA A 161 2.69 11.82 0.84
CA ALA A 161 1.37 11.83 1.46
C ALA A 161 0.92 10.42 1.86
N THR A 162 0.13 10.34 2.93
CA THR A 162 -0.63 9.15 3.28
C THR A 162 -1.98 9.14 2.56
N PRO A 163 -2.64 7.97 2.40
CA PRO A 163 -3.93 7.89 1.72
C PRO A 163 -4.96 8.85 2.28
N GLY A 164 -5.57 9.63 1.39
CA GLY A 164 -6.56 10.64 1.73
C GLY A 164 -5.99 11.98 2.21
N ALA A 165 -4.67 12.10 2.29
CA ALA A 165 -3.98 13.34 2.64
C ALA A 165 -3.23 13.97 1.45
N GLU A 166 -3.50 13.52 0.23
CA GLU A 166 -2.85 14.03 -0.98
C GLU A 166 -3.30 15.48 -1.25
N PRO A 167 -2.38 16.47 -1.25
CA PRO A 167 -2.72 17.86 -1.58
C PRO A 167 -3.20 17.99 -3.02
N ARG A 168 -4.13 18.91 -3.26
CA ARG A 168 -4.50 19.30 -4.62
C ARG A 168 -3.45 20.24 -5.20
N VAL A 169 -3.13 20.08 -6.46
CA VAL A 169 -2.26 21.02 -7.18
C VAL A 169 -3.12 22.18 -7.64
N ARG A 170 -2.73 23.42 -7.30
CA ARG A 170 -3.35 24.65 -7.84
C ARG A 170 -2.59 25.11 -9.07
N ALA A 171 -3.27 25.17 -10.19
CA ALA A 171 -2.71 25.78 -11.40
C ALA A 171 -2.63 27.32 -11.26
N ASP A 172 -1.76 27.94 -12.04
CA ASP A 172 -1.52 29.40 -11.99
C ASP A 172 -2.76 30.21 -12.38
N ASP A 173 -3.67 29.63 -13.15
CA ASP A 173 -4.97 30.23 -13.53
C ASP A 173 -6.05 30.08 -12.45
N GLY A 174 -5.71 29.52 -11.29
CA GLY A 174 -6.64 29.21 -10.18
C GLY A 174 -7.43 27.92 -10.37
N GLY A 175 -7.21 27.19 -11.45
CA GLY A 175 -7.82 25.88 -11.71
C GLY A 175 -7.15 24.74 -10.92
N VAL A 176 -7.61 23.54 -11.22
CA VAL A 176 -7.02 22.29 -10.67
C VAL A 176 -5.89 21.83 -11.59
N GLY A 177 -4.67 21.86 -11.06
CA GLY A 177 -3.49 21.28 -11.70
C GLY A 177 -3.39 19.76 -11.47
N ALA A 178 -2.25 19.19 -11.86
CA ALA A 178 -2.01 17.76 -11.71
C ALA A 178 -0.54 17.46 -11.40
N TYR A 179 -0.30 16.37 -10.67
CA TYR A 179 1.06 15.85 -10.51
C TYR A 179 1.61 15.33 -11.83
N ARG A 180 2.87 15.61 -12.12
CA ARG A 180 3.57 15.14 -13.32
C ARG A 180 3.88 13.65 -13.25
N ALA A 181 4.09 13.15 -12.02
CA ALA A 181 4.17 11.72 -11.74
C ALA A 181 3.62 11.40 -10.34
N VAL A 182 3.12 10.18 -10.19
CA VAL A 182 2.68 9.61 -8.91
C VAL A 182 3.37 8.27 -8.69
N ALA A 183 3.94 8.05 -7.52
CA ALA A 183 4.50 6.76 -7.13
C ALA A 183 3.81 6.25 -5.86
N ILE A 184 3.27 5.05 -5.93
CA ILE A 184 2.80 4.31 -4.77
C ILE A 184 3.98 3.51 -4.23
N LEU A 185 4.45 3.87 -3.04
CA LEU A 185 5.55 3.15 -2.38
C LEU A 185 5.01 2.03 -1.48
N ASP A 186 5.87 1.05 -1.25
CA ASP A 186 5.60 -0.03 -0.30
C ASP A 186 4.29 -0.79 -0.58
N ALA A 187 3.95 -1.00 -1.85
CA ALA A 187 2.74 -1.72 -2.27
C ALA A 187 2.59 -3.09 -1.60
N TRP A 188 3.72 -3.76 -1.29
CA TRP A 188 3.77 -5.04 -0.59
C TRP A 188 3.10 -5.02 0.79
N THR A 189 2.93 -3.86 1.43
CA THR A 189 2.25 -3.75 2.73
C THR A 189 0.78 -4.16 2.64
N SER A 190 0.15 -3.98 1.48
CA SER A 190 -1.24 -4.39 1.23
C SER A 190 -1.44 -5.90 1.32
N LEU A 191 -0.41 -6.69 0.99
CA LEU A 191 -0.46 -8.16 1.07
C LEU A 191 -0.63 -8.68 2.50
N TYR A 192 -0.41 -7.84 3.50
CA TYR A 192 -0.41 -8.21 4.91
C TYR A 192 -1.39 -7.36 5.74
N SER A 193 -2.20 -6.56 5.07
CA SER A 193 -3.27 -5.83 5.73
C SER A 193 -4.32 -6.80 6.25
N PRO A 194 -4.74 -6.67 7.51
CA PRO A 194 -5.81 -7.51 8.04
C PRO A 194 -7.16 -7.08 7.45
N GLY A 195 -8.08 -8.02 7.40
CA GLY A 195 -9.45 -7.77 6.96
C GLY A 195 -9.77 -8.33 5.58
N ILE A 196 -11.04 -8.61 5.40
CA ILE A 196 -11.57 -9.21 4.17
C ILE A 196 -11.59 -8.22 3.00
N ASP A 197 -11.54 -6.90 3.28
CA ASP A 197 -11.56 -5.84 2.28
C ASP A 197 -10.17 -5.32 1.91
N ALA A 198 -9.10 -5.92 2.46
CA ALA A 198 -7.73 -5.41 2.32
C ALA A 198 -7.29 -5.19 0.86
N ARG A 199 -7.69 -6.06 -0.07
CA ARG A 199 -7.38 -5.90 -1.51
C ARG A 199 -8.18 -4.75 -2.13
N ILE A 200 -9.44 -4.60 -1.75
CA ILE A 200 -10.32 -3.52 -2.23
C ILE A 200 -9.82 -2.18 -1.70
N ASP A 201 -9.51 -2.10 -0.41
CA ASP A 201 -9.00 -0.89 0.24
C ASP A 201 -7.67 -0.44 -0.38
N ALA A 202 -6.79 -1.38 -0.68
CA ALA A 202 -5.53 -1.09 -1.35
C ALA A 202 -5.77 -0.50 -2.75
N LEU A 203 -6.62 -1.14 -3.57
CA LEU A 203 -6.95 -0.65 -4.90
C LEU A 203 -7.58 0.73 -4.86
N ASP A 204 -8.58 0.95 -3.99
CA ASP A 204 -9.25 2.23 -3.82
C ASP A 204 -8.27 3.34 -3.43
N SER A 205 -7.43 3.08 -2.43
CA SER A 205 -6.39 4.00 -1.98
C SER A 205 -5.42 4.37 -3.11
N TRP A 206 -4.94 3.39 -3.88
CA TRP A 206 -4.01 3.63 -4.99
C TRP A 206 -4.66 4.37 -6.15
N MET A 207 -5.90 4.05 -6.49
CA MET A 207 -6.65 4.77 -7.52
C MET A 207 -6.91 6.22 -7.11
N ARG A 208 -7.23 6.49 -5.85
CA ARG A 208 -7.40 7.84 -5.29
C ARG A 208 -6.13 8.67 -5.39
N ALA A 209 -4.97 8.10 -5.08
CA ALA A 209 -3.72 8.83 -5.23
C ALA A 209 -3.37 9.09 -6.69
N ILE A 210 -3.55 8.08 -7.56
CA ILE A 210 -3.19 8.18 -8.98
C ILE A 210 -4.13 9.09 -9.78
N GLN A 211 -5.38 9.28 -9.36
CA GLN A 211 -6.32 10.20 -10.05
C GLN A 211 -5.82 11.64 -10.11
N TRP A 212 -4.93 12.04 -9.19
CA TRP A 212 -4.31 13.37 -9.20
C TRP A 212 -3.16 13.50 -10.20
N CYS A 213 -2.77 12.42 -10.87
CA CYS A 213 -1.73 12.42 -11.89
C CYS A 213 -2.26 12.99 -13.21
N ALA A 214 -1.43 13.74 -13.90
CA ALA A 214 -1.71 14.19 -15.25
C ALA A 214 -2.03 12.99 -16.18
N PRO A 215 -2.88 13.16 -17.18
CA PRO A 215 -3.19 12.10 -18.15
C PRO A 215 -1.96 11.76 -19.00
N ARG A 216 -1.96 10.54 -19.56
CA ARG A 216 -0.86 10.08 -20.42
C ARG A 216 -0.66 10.94 -21.67
N SER A 217 -1.73 11.55 -22.18
CA SER A 217 -1.68 12.47 -23.31
C SER A 217 -0.80 13.69 -23.07
N THR A 218 -0.64 14.09 -21.81
CA THR A 218 0.26 15.18 -21.38
C THR A 218 1.53 14.67 -20.69
N GLY A 219 1.81 13.35 -20.79
CA GLY A 219 3.04 12.74 -20.27
C GLY A 219 2.97 12.25 -18.82
N GLY A 220 1.78 12.25 -18.21
CA GLY A 220 1.58 11.77 -16.84
C GLY A 220 1.94 10.29 -16.67
N GLN A 221 2.71 9.98 -15.62
CA GLN A 221 3.18 8.63 -15.31
C GLN A 221 2.88 8.27 -13.87
N ALA A 222 2.39 7.05 -13.66
CA ALA A 222 2.20 6.50 -12.32
C ALA A 222 2.96 5.18 -12.16
N MET A 223 3.42 4.92 -10.96
CA MET A 223 4.19 3.72 -10.65
C MET A 223 3.66 3.07 -9.38
N LEU A 224 3.37 1.77 -9.45
CA LEU A 224 3.19 0.92 -8.28
C LEU A 224 4.54 0.26 -7.98
N ILE A 225 5.12 0.53 -6.80
CA ILE A 225 6.48 0.09 -6.46
C ILE A 225 6.44 -0.98 -5.38
N GLY A 226 7.01 -2.12 -5.69
CA GLY A 226 7.09 -3.29 -4.83
C GLY A 226 6.15 -4.41 -5.24
N GLU A 227 6.19 -5.49 -4.47
CA GLU A 227 5.30 -6.63 -4.69
C GLU A 227 3.85 -6.25 -4.31
N ALA A 228 2.89 -6.80 -5.03
CA ALA A 228 1.47 -6.61 -4.78
C ALA A 228 0.69 -7.87 -5.20
N ASP A 229 -0.56 -7.96 -4.82
CA ASP A 229 -1.46 -8.97 -5.40
C ASP A 229 -1.58 -8.71 -6.91
N PRO A 230 -1.35 -9.73 -7.76
CA PRO A 230 -1.34 -9.55 -9.22
C PRO A 230 -2.68 -9.03 -9.78
N LEU A 231 -3.80 -9.44 -9.20
CA LEU A 231 -5.13 -9.01 -9.63
C LEU A 231 -5.39 -7.55 -9.26
N VAL A 232 -4.95 -7.13 -8.07
CA VAL A 232 -5.03 -5.72 -7.63
C VAL A 232 -4.16 -4.85 -8.53
N ALA A 233 -2.91 -5.26 -8.79
CA ALA A 233 -2.00 -4.53 -9.68
C ALA A 233 -2.55 -4.45 -11.11
N GLN A 234 -3.10 -5.54 -11.66
CA GLN A 234 -3.72 -5.55 -12.98
C GLN A 234 -4.95 -4.63 -13.04
N SER A 235 -5.81 -4.66 -12.01
CA SER A 235 -6.98 -3.79 -11.90
C SER A 235 -6.58 -2.31 -11.90
N LEU A 236 -5.50 -1.97 -11.21
CA LEU A 236 -4.94 -0.62 -11.19
C LEU A 236 -4.38 -0.23 -12.56
N MET A 237 -3.51 -1.05 -13.16
CA MET A 237 -2.86 -0.76 -14.45
C MET A 237 -3.85 -0.61 -15.61
N THR A 238 -4.95 -1.35 -15.56
CA THR A 238 -6.02 -1.27 -16.57
C THR A 238 -7.09 -0.26 -16.24
N TRP A 239 -7.00 0.40 -15.07
CA TRP A 239 -8.01 1.32 -14.54
C TRP A 239 -9.39 0.67 -14.47
N ASN A 240 -9.43 -0.60 -14.07
CA ASN A 240 -10.64 -1.42 -14.07
C ASN A 240 -10.88 -2.10 -12.71
N ALA A 241 -11.48 -1.35 -11.78
CA ALA A 241 -11.82 -1.86 -10.44
C ALA A 241 -12.81 -3.05 -10.47
N ARG A 242 -13.61 -3.18 -11.55
CA ARG A 242 -14.56 -4.30 -11.69
C ARG A 242 -13.87 -5.65 -11.79
N LEU A 243 -12.65 -5.69 -12.33
CA LEU A 243 -11.88 -6.92 -12.44
C LEU A 243 -11.66 -7.54 -11.05
N LEU A 244 -11.19 -6.74 -10.10
CA LEU A 244 -11.04 -7.18 -8.70
C LEU A 244 -12.40 -7.45 -8.05
N ALA A 245 -13.36 -6.51 -8.16
CA ALA A 245 -14.66 -6.63 -7.50
C ALA A 245 -15.42 -7.91 -7.90
N SER A 246 -15.39 -8.28 -9.18
CA SER A 246 -16.03 -9.51 -9.65
C SER A 246 -15.37 -10.76 -9.06
N LYS A 247 -14.04 -10.77 -8.97
CA LYS A 247 -13.31 -11.91 -8.41
C LYS A 247 -13.51 -12.01 -6.90
N GLU A 248 -13.50 -10.89 -6.20
CA GLU A 248 -13.83 -10.83 -4.77
C GLU A 248 -15.22 -11.40 -4.47
N LEU A 249 -16.24 -11.01 -5.25
CA LEU A 249 -17.59 -11.54 -5.06
C LEU A 249 -17.67 -13.04 -5.31
N GLU A 250 -16.99 -13.56 -6.32
CA GLU A 250 -16.92 -14.98 -6.60
C GLU A 250 -16.26 -15.75 -5.44
N GLU A 251 -15.10 -15.28 -4.97
CA GLU A 251 -14.38 -15.91 -3.86
C GLU A 251 -15.18 -15.86 -2.56
N ARG A 252 -15.87 -14.73 -2.29
CA ARG A 252 -16.73 -14.57 -1.12
C ARG A 252 -18.00 -15.44 -1.17
N ALA A 253 -18.55 -15.67 -2.36
CA ALA A 253 -19.65 -16.60 -2.54
C ALA A 253 -19.24 -18.04 -2.20
N GLN A 254 -18.04 -18.44 -2.62
CA GLN A 254 -17.51 -19.78 -2.36
C GLN A 254 -17.16 -20.01 -0.88
N THR A 255 -16.78 -18.96 -0.18
CA THR A 255 -16.30 -19.01 1.22
C THR A 255 -17.34 -18.59 2.25
N GLY A 256 -18.56 -18.23 1.84
CA GLY A 256 -19.62 -17.79 2.76
C GLY A 256 -19.36 -16.43 3.41
N LEU A 257 -18.67 -15.50 2.72
CA LEU A 257 -18.28 -14.21 3.27
C LEU A 257 -19.17 -13.06 2.78
N PRO A 258 -19.25 -11.93 3.55
CA PRO A 258 -19.97 -10.75 3.12
C PRO A 258 -19.30 -10.10 1.89
N PRO A 259 -20.05 -9.37 1.04
CA PRO A 259 -21.47 -9.03 1.15
C PRO A 259 -22.43 -10.08 0.55
N VAL A 260 -21.91 -11.21 0.05
CA VAL A 260 -22.75 -12.27 -0.54
C VAL A 260 -23.60 -12.93 0.53
N PHE A 261 -23.03 -13.07 1.72
CA PHE A 261 -23.75 -13.55 2.90
C PHE A 261 -23.87 -12.43 3.93
N ALA A 262 -24.98 -12.42 4.67
CA ALA A 262 -25.17 -11.48 5.75
C ALA A 262 -24.15 -11.76 6.87
N SER A 263 -23.56 -10.71 7.40
CA SER A 263 -22.61 -10.82 8.51
C SER A 263 -22.89 -9.78 9.58
N ALA A 264 -22.57 -10.10 10.82
CA ALA A 264 -22.60 -9.17 11.93
C ALA A 264 -21.30 -9.29 12.72
N CYS A 265 -20.76 -8.17 13.14
CA CYS A 265 -19.60 -8.12 14.03
C CYS A 265 -20.07 -7.79 15.44
N VAL A 266 -19.69 -8.62 16.40
CA VAL A 266 -20.00 -8.42 17.82
C VAL A 266 -18.69 -8.32 18.58
N TRP A 267 -18.52 -7.28 19.38
CA TRP A 267 -17.33 -7.06 20.19
C TRP A 267 -17.69 -6.77 21.65
N GLY A 268 -16.82 -7.17 22.55
CA GLY A 268 -17.00 -7.00 23.98
C GLY A 268 -16.09 -7.93 24.76
N SER A 269 -16.29 -8.02 26.08
CA SER A 269 -15.60 -9.05 26.87
C SER A 269 -16.03 -10.44 26.44
N ARG A 270 -15.11 -11.42 26.48
CA ARG A 270 -15.43 -12.83 26.12
C ARG A 270 -16.67 -13.39 26.79
N PRO A 271 -16.89 -13.17 28.12
CA PRO A 271 -18.11 -13.65 28.76
C PRO A 271 -19.38 -13.00 28.18
N ALA A 272 -19.36 -11.67 27.96
CA ALA A 272 -20.50 -10.95 27.43
C ALA A 272 -20.85 -11.38 26.00
N VAL A 273 -19.86 -11.52 25.11
CA VAL A 273 -20.06 -12.02 23.74
C VAL A 273 -20.62 -13.45 23.75
N ARG A 274 -20.07 -14.33 24.60
CA ARG A 274 -20.57 -15.71 24.73
C ARG A 274 -22.02 -15.75 25.22
N THR A 275 -22.37 -14.98 26.24
CA THR A 275 -23.75 -14.90 26.76
C THR A 275 -24.71 -14.42 25.68
N MET A 276 -24.32 -13.40 24.93
CA MET A 276 -25.14 -12.87 23.82
C MET A 276 -25.35 -13.91 22.73
N LEU A 277 -24.29 -14.62 22.29
CA LEU A 277 -24.39 -15.66 21.27
C LEU A 277 -25.22 -16.86 21.72
N GLN A 278 -25.13 -17.24 23.01
CA GLN A 278 -25.99 -18.28 23.61
C GLN A 278 -27.44 -17.84 23.65
N GLY A 279 -27.72 -16.62 24.10
CA GLY A 279 -29.09 -16.09 24.16
C GLY A 279 -29.73 -15.92 22.78
N ALA A 280 -28.94 -15.69 21.74
CA ALA A 280 -29.39 -15.61 20.36
C ALA A 280 -29.52 -17.01 19.70
N GLY A 281 -29.22 -18.12 20.40
CA GLY A 281 -29.23 -19.46 19.83
C GLY A 281 -28.11 -19.74 18.82
N LEU A 282 -27.15 -18.86 18.69
CA LEU A 282 -26.12 -18.91 17.66
C LEU A 282 -24.98 -19.91 17.96
N LEU A 283 -24.94 -20.48 19.18
CA LEU A 283 -23.97 -21.52 19.56
C LEU A 283 -24.51 -22.96 19.39
N ALA A 284 -25.80 -23.11 19.10
CA ALA A 284 -26.47 -24.43 19.10
C ALA A 284 -26.51 -25.13 17.73
N GLY A 285 -25.76 -24.65 16.74
CA GLY A 285 -25.74 -25.26 15.41
C GLY A 285 -26.95 -24.81 14.55
N GLY A 286 -26.65 -24.09 13.52
CA GLY A 286 -27.54 -23.62 12.48
C GLY A 286 -26.65 -23.19 11.30
N ASP A 287 -27.20 -22.53 10.30
CA ASP A 287 -26.49 -22.03 9.14
C ASP A 287 -25.55 -20.83 9.45
N TRP A 288 -24.85 -20.87 10.61
CA TRP A 288 -23.98 -19.79 11.10
C TRP A 288 -22.54 -20.28 11.19
N ALA A 289 -21.62 -19.54 10.59
CA ALA A 289 -20.19 -19.71 10.83
C ALA A 289 -19.71 -18.63 11.81
N LEU A 290 -19.16 -19.07 12.95
CA LEU A 290 -18.45 -18.20 13.88
C LEU A 290 -17.00 -18.09 13.41
N LEU A 291 -16.62 -16.91 12.95
CA LEU A 291 -15.23 -16.55 12.70
C LEU A 291 -14.67 -16.04 14.05
N ASP A 292 -14.03 -16.91 14.81
CA ASP A 292 -13.36 -16.51 16.06
C ASP A 292 -12.05 -15.81 15.71
N THR A 293 -12.05 -14.50 15.78
CA THR A 293 -10.81 -13.70 15.71
C THR A 293 -10.23 -13.61 17.11
N GLN A 294 -9.27 -14.46 17.41
CA GLN A 294 -8.43 -14.30 18.60
C GLN A 294 -7.45 -13.16 18.36
N PHE A 295 -7.72 -12.01 18.96
CA PHE A 295 -6.75 -10.93 19.18
C PHE A 295 -6.26 -10.94 20.61
#